data_d0e19d07d4de1bb42ff74fc550433750
#
_entry.id   d0e19d07d4de1bb42ff74fc550433750
#
_cell.length_a   1.000
_cell.length_b   1.000
_cell.length_c   1.000
_cell.angle_alpha   90.00
_cell.angle_beta   90.00
_cell.angle_gamma   90.00
#
_symmetry.space_group_name_H-M   'P 1'
#
loop_
_entity.id
_entity.type
_entity.pdbx_description
1 polymer ?
#
loop_
_entity_poly.entity_id
_entity_poly.type
_entity_poly.pdbx_seq_one_letter_code
_entity_poly.pdbx_strand_id
1 'polypeptide(L)'
;MPGSAGSSWYYLRYIDPHNDKELANKELLKHWMPVDLYIGGPEHAVGHLIYSRIWNHYLYDKGLSPVKEPFKKLVHQGMLLGSNGIKMGKRYPEYAIDPLDIVKNYGADTLRLYEMFMGPLEASKPWNNNGVEGAQKFLDRVYRLYESDKLVDKENKNLEKIYHQTVKKVTLDFESLNFNTAISQMMIFINAVYKEDVFPLEYAKGFVKLLNPVAPHMTEELWEKLGHNTTIAYEAWPCYDDAKLKDDTVTIVVQVNGKVRGKMDVDSSISKEDMESKAFTIDNVKEFTKDREVVKVITVPKKLVNIVVK
;
A
#
# COMPACT_ATOMS: atom_id res chain seq x y z
N MET A 1 -29.60 -12.05 -24.09
CA MET A 1 -29.02 -10.69 -24.04
C MET A 1 -30.01 -9.55 -23.70
N PRO A 2 -31.31 -9.60 -23.89
CA PRO A 2 -32.19 -8.43 -23.69
C PRO A 2 -31.99 -7.74 -22.32
N GLY A 3 -31.97 -8.48 -21.23
CA GLY A 3 -31.77 -7.94 -19.90
C GLY A 3 -30.34 -7.41 -19.60
N SER A 4 -29.39 -7.66 -20.50
CA SER A 4 -27.98 -7.26 -20.32
C SER A 4 -27.54 -6.23 -21.35
N ALA A 5 -28.42 -5.72 -22.20
CA ALA A 5 -28.06 -4.79 -23.27
C ALA A 5 -27.45 -3.48 -22.70
N GLY A 6 -28.11 -2.86 -21.73
CA GLY A 6 -27.66 -1.61 -21.13
C GLY A 6 -26.27 -1.75 -20.49
N SER A 7 -26.05 -2.81 -19.70
CA SER A 7 -24.75 -3.06 -19.05
C SER A 7 -23.63 -3.42 -20.03
N SER A 8 -23.96 -3.78 -21.28
CA SER A 8 -22.96 -4.18 -22.28
C SER A 8 -22.25 -3.01 -22.95
N TRP A 9 -22.75 -1.77 -22.82
CA TRP A 9 -22.16 -0.60 -23.45
C TRP A 9 -22.10 0.65 -22.55
N TYR A 10 -22.47 0.53 -21.28
CA TYR A 10 -22.56 1.66 -20.33
C TYR A 10 -21.27 2.48 -20.26
N TYR A 11 -20.11 1.83 -20.36
CA TYR A 11 -18.80 2.49 -20.31
C TYR A 11 -18.59 3.50 -21.46
N LEU A 12 -19.21 3.27 -22.62
CA LEU A 12 -19.22 4.25 -23.72
C LEU A 12 -20.14 5.43 -23.39
N ARG A 13 -21.33 5.17 -22.83
CA ARG A 13 -22.27 6.21 -22.41
C ARG A 13 -21.71 7.08 -21.30
N TYR A 14 -20.92 6.53 -20.37
CA TYR A 14 -20.27 7.27 -19.28
C TYR A 14 -19.27 8.34 -19.77
N ILE A 15 -18.70 8.17 -20.95
CA ILE A 15 -17.80 9.13 -21.56
C ILE A 15 -18.54 10.43 -21.92
N ASP A 16 -19.82 10.33 -22.31
CA ASP A 16 -20.64 11.49 -22.70
C ASP A 16 -22.12 11.26 -22.27
N PRO A 17 -22.40 11.33 -20.95
CA PRO A 17 -23.65 10.87 -20.36
C PRO A 17 -24.87 11.73 -20.73
N HIS A 18 -24.65 13.00 -21.08
CA HIS A 18 -25.72 13.95 -21.38
C HIS A 18 -25.98 14.15 -22.87
N ASN A 19 -25.34 13.35 -23.72
CA ASN A 19 -25.54 13.44 -25.16
C ASN A 19 -26.88 12.79 -25.55
N ASP A 20 -27.77 13.61 -26.10
CA ASP A 20 -29.12 13.22 -26.56
C ASP A 20 -29.21 12.98 -28.07
N LYS A 21 -28.12 13.21 -28.82
CA LYS A 21 -28.08 13.16 -30.29
C LYS A 21 -27.42 11.90 -30.82
N GLU A 22 -26.42 11.41 -30.13
CA GLU A 22 -25.65 10.23 -30.53
C GLU A 22 -25.24 9.39 -29.30
N LEU A 23 -24.68 8.19 -29.54
CA LEU A 23 -24.21 7.28 -28.51
C LEU A 23 -23.22 7.93 -27.55
N ALA A 24 -22.25 8.66 -28.06
CA ALA A 24 -21.32 9.54 -27.39
C ALA A 24 -20.53 10.31 -28.45
N ASN A 25 -20.01 11.47 -28.12
CA ASN A 25 -19.18 12.29 -29.01
C ASN A 25 -17.95 11.51 -29.50
N LYS A 26 -17.71 11.49 -30.80
CA LYS A 26 -16.64 10.68 -31.43
C LYS A 26 -15.24 11.09 -30.97
N GLU A 27 -14.98 12.37 -30.76
CA GLU A 27 -13.67 12.84 -30.31
C GLU A 27 -13.43 12.46 -28.85
N LEU A 28 -14.47 12.53 -27.99
CA LEU A 28 -14.39 12.04 -26.62
C LEU A 28 -14.13 10.54 -26.57
N LEU A 29 -14.83 9.75 -27.43
CA LEU A 29 -14.57 8.31 -27.54
C LEU A 29 -13.13 8.00 -27.95
N LYS A 30 -12.57 8.72 -28.94
CA LYS A 30 -11.17 8.56 -29.35
C LYS A 30 -10.18 8.88 -28.24
N HIS A 31 -10.50 9.86 -27.40
CA HIS A 31 -9.64 10.28 -26.28
C HIS A 31 -9.66 9.27 -25.13
N TRP A 32 -10.84 8.76 -24.76
CA TRP A 32 -11.01 7.93 -23.55
C TRP A 32 -10.96 6.42 -23.78
N MET A 33 -11.15 5.95 -25.04
CA MET A 33 -11.11 4.52 -25.33
C MET A 33 -9.74 4.08 -25.84
N PRO A 34 -9.31 2.84 -25.53
CA PRO A 34 -9.98 1.82 -24.71
C PRO A 34 -9.95 2.15 -23.21
N VAL A 35 -10.83 1.54 -22.42
CA VAL A 35 -10.79 1.64 -20.96
C VAL A 35 -9.47 1.08 -20.43
N ASP A 36 -8.72 1.88 -19.67
CA ASP A 36 -7.36 1.53 -19.24
C ASP A 36 -7.33 0.36 -18.26
N LEU A 37 -8.24 0.35 -17.29
CA LEU A 37 -8.33 -0.66 -16.25
C LEU A 37 -9.79 -1.03 -15.99
N TYR A 38 -10.11 -2.30 -16.12
CA TYR A 38 -11.44 -2.85 -15.88
C TYR A 38 -11.37 -3.91 -14.79
N ILE A 39 -12.08 -3.65 -13.67
CA ILE A 39 -12.03 -4.52 -12.49
C ILE A 39 -13.42 -5.16 -12.30
N GLY A 40 -13.46 -6.48 -12.12
CA GLY A 40 -14.70 -7.19 -11.87
C GLY A 40 -14.47 -8.64 -11.51
N GLY A 41 -15.51 -9.28 -10.95
CA GLY A 41 -15.46 -10.69 -10.56
C GLY A 41 -15.29 -11.64 -11.74
N PRO A 42 -14.66 -12.80 -11.56
CA PRO A 42 -14.44 -13.79 -12.62
C PRO A 42 -15.74 -14.38 -13.16
N GLU A 43 -16.84 -14.32 -12.41
CA GLU A 43 -18.18 -14.77 -12.82
C GLU A 43 -18.74 -14.01 -14.03
N HIS A 44 -18.20 -12.81 -14.29
CA HIS A 44 -18.60 -12.00 -15.44
C HIS A 44 -17.91 -12.40 -16.75
N ALA A 45 -16.94 -13.32 -16.71
CA ALA A 45 -16.19 -13.73 -17.90
C ALA A 45 -17.09 -14.31 -19.00
N VAL A 46 -18.06 -15.18 -18.62
CA VAL A 46 -18.98 -15.84 -19.56
C VAL A 46 -20.30 -15.09 -19.76
N GLY A 47 -20.45 -13.91 -19.18
CA GLY A 47 -21.66 -13.07 -19.29
C GLY A 47 -21.33 -11.67 -19.78
N HIS A 48 -21.21 -10.73 -18.84
CA HIS A 48 -20.99 -9.31 -19.10
C HIS A 48 -19.81 -9.03 -20.05
N LEU A 49 -18.66 -9.67 -19.84
CA LEU A 49 -17.47 -9.40 -20.66
C LEU A 49 -17.66 -9.86 -22.11
N ILE A 50 -18.26 -11.02 -22.34
CA ILE A 50 -18.58 -11.49 -23.71
C ILE A 50 -19.55 -10.52 -24.36
N TYR A 51 -20.63 -10.12 -23.65
CA TYR A 51 -21.62 -9.21 -24.22
C TYR A 51 -21.04 -7.84 -24.51
N SER A 52 -20.23 -7.28 -23.63
CA SER A 52 -19.56 -6.00 -23.85
C SER A 52 -18.65 -6.04 -25.08
N ARG A 53 -17.91 -7.13 -25.28
CA ARG A 53 -17.06 -7.30 -26.46
C ARG A 53 -17.87 -7.46 -27.75
N ILE A 54 -18.95 -8.27 -27.73
CA ILE A 54 -19.84 -8.42 -28.90
C ILE A 54 -20.43 -7.07 -29.31
N TRP A 55 -20.94 -6.29 -28.32
CA TRP A 55 -21.48 -4.95 -28.59
C TRP A 55 -20.40 -4.01 -29.14
N ASN A 56 -19.23 -3.97 -28.52
CA ASN A 56 -18.17 -3.08 -28.96
C ASN A 56 -17.63 -3.46 -30.35
N HIS A 57 -17.50 -4.74 -30.69
CA HIS A 57 -17.09 -5.20 -32.02
C HIS A 57 -18.10 -4.75 -33.07
N TYR A 58 -19.40 -4.93 -32.80
CA TYR A 58 -20.45 -4.44 -33.70
C TYR A 58 -20.38 -2.93 -33.89
N LEU A 59 -20.24 -2.16 -32.82
CA LEU A 59 -20.11 -0.70 -32.88
C LEU A 59 -18.82 -0.27 -33.61
N TYR A 60 -17.73 -1.00 -33.44
CA TYR A 60 -16.50 -0.77 -34.19
C TYR A 60 -16.70 -1.00 -35.71
N ASP A 61 -17.33 -2.09 -36.10
CA ASP A 61 -17.64 -2.40 -37.50
C ASP A 61 -18.57 -1.35 -38.15
N LYS A 62 -19.40 -0.68 -37.34
CA LYS A 62 -20.26 0.44 -37.76
C LYS A 62 -19.58 1.81 -37.70
N GLY A 63 -18.31 1.88 -37.31
CA GLY A 63 -17.57 3.15 -37.18
C GLY A 63 -18.04 4.05 -36.01
N LEU A 64 -18.72 3.45 -35.02
CA LEU A 64 -19.21 4.15 -33.83
C LEU A 64 -18.26 4.03 -32.62
N SER A 65 -17.53 2.91 -32.49
CA SER A 65 -16.45 2.77 -31.53
C SER A 65 -15.10 2.96 -32.23
N PRO A 66 -14.13 3.67 -31.62
CA PRO A 66 -12.79 3.90 -32.21
C PRO A 66 -11.86 2.68 -32.04
N VAL A 67 -12.21 1.72 -31.19
CA VAL A 67 -11.37 0.59 -30.83
C VAL A 67 -12.12 -0.73 -30.94
N LYS A 68 -11.42 -1.79 -31.34
CA LYS A 68 -12.02 -3.12 -31.46
C LYS A 68 -12.19 -3.80 -30.09
N GLU A 69 -11.15 -3.74 -29.24
CA GLU A 69 -11.21 -4.28 -27.87
C GLU A 69 -11.48 -3.14 -26.87
N PRO A 70 -12.56 -3.25 -26.06
CA PRO A 70 -12.99 -2.16 -25.20
C PRO A 70 -12.12 -1.96 -23.95
N PHE A 71 -11.45 -3.03 -23.46
CA PHE A 71 -10.70 -3.03 -22.20
C PHE A 71 -9.22 -3.33 -22.46
N LYS A 72 -8.32 -2.44 -22.01
CA LYS A 72 -6.87 -2.58 -22.19
C LYS A 72 -6.27 -3.56 -21.17
N LYS A 73 -6.73 -3.49 -19.93
CA LYS A 73 -6.30 -4.37 -18.84
C LYS A 73 -7.51 -4.81 -18.03
N LEU A 74 -7.63 -6.12 -17.81
CA LEU A 74 -8.66 -6.73 -16.98
C LEU A 74 -8.01 -7.25 -15.69
N VAL A 75 -8.62 -6.95 -14.55
CA VAL A 75 -8.23 -7.48 -13.24
C VAL A 75 -9.44 -8.15 -12.61
N HIS A 76 -9.30 -9.41 -12.23
CA HIS A 76 -10.32 -10.11 -11.48
C HIS A 76 -10.12 -9.92 -9.98
N GLN A 77 -11.17 -9.52 -9.29
CA GLN A 77 -11.21 -9.51 -7.84
C GLN A 77 -11.72 -10.84 -7.30
N GLY A 78 -11.22 -11.26 -6.13
CA GLY A 78 -11.73 -12.44 -5.44
C GLY A 78 -13.12 -12.22 -4.87
N MET A 79 -13.83 -13.31 -4.57
CA MET A 79 -15.15 -13.25 -3.94
C MET A 79 -15.05 -13.07 -2.43
N LEU A 80 -15.94 -12.25 -1.87
CA LEU A 80 -16.21 -12.26 -0.44
C LEU A 80 -17.11 -13.46 -0.11
N LEU A 81 -16.63 -14.28 0.81
CA LEU A 81 -17.33 -15.47 1.28
C LEU A 81 -17.93 -15.19 2.66
N GLY A 82 -19.00 -15.89 3.00
CA GLY A 82 -19.50 -15.90 4.36
C GLY A 82 -18.44 -16.43 5.33
N SER A 83 -18.66 -16.26 6.63
CA SER A 83 -17.74 -16.77 7.66
C SER A 83 -17.59 -18.31 7.62
N ASN A 84 -18.51 -19.01 6.97
CA ASN A 84 -18.47 -20.45 6.68
C ASN A 84 -17.61 -20.81 5.46
N GLY A 85 -16.98 -19.83 4.78
CA GLY A 85 -16.17 -20.05 3.57
C GLY A 85 -16.96 -20.32 2.29
N ILE A 86 -18.28 -20.16 2.30
CA ILE A 86 -19.17 -20.38 1.14
C ILE A 86 -19.59 -19.01 0.59
N LYS A 87 -19.85 -18.96 -0.74
CA LYS A 87 -20.36 -17.74 -1.38
C LYS A 87 -21.64 -17.26 -0.69
N MET A 88 -21.68 -16.00 -0.30
CA MET A 88 -22.87 -15.36 0.25
C MET A 88 -24.01 -15.38 -0.76
N GLY A 89 -25.23 -15.69 -0.30
CA GLY A 89 -26.38 -15.74 -1.17
C GLY A 89 -27.66 -16.21 -0.47
N LYS A 90 -28.75 -16.21 -1.21
CA LYS A 90 -30.09 -16.54 -0.69
C LYS A 90 -30.21 -17.93 -0.05
N ARG A 91 -29.30 -18.86 -0.36
CA ARG A 91 -29.31 -20.21 0.19
C ARG A 91 -28.87 -20.28 1.65
N TYR A 92 -28.01 -19.31 2.07
CA TYR A 92 -27.46 -19.22 3.42
C TYR A 92 -27.50 -17.76 3.87
N PRO A 93 -28.72 -17.23 4.10
CA PRO A 93 -28.92 -15.81 4.42
C PRO A 93 -28.26 -15.40 5.75
N GLU A 94 -28.09 -16.35 6.67
CA GLU A 94 -27.47 -16.15 7.98
C GLU A 94 -25.95 -15.81 7.89
N TYR A 95 -25.32 -16.10 6.76
CA TYR A 95 -23.92 -15.73 6.49
C TYR A 95 -23.77 -14.54 5.52
N ALA A 96 -24.90 -14.00 5.05
CA ALA A 96 -24.89 -12.82 4.21
C ALA A 96 -24.62 -11.58 5.09
N ILE A 97 -23.71 -10.73 4.65
CA ILE A 97 -23.39 -9.47 5.31
C ILE A 97 -24.03 -8.34 4.52
N ASP A 98 -24.84 -7.53 5.18
CA ASP A 98 -25.33 -6.29 4.60
C ASP A 98 -24.28 -5.18 4.81
N PRO A 99 -23.68 -4.62 3.73
CA PRO A 99 -22.73 -3.53 3.84
C PRO A 99 -23.30 -2.30 4.59
N LEU A 100 -24.60 -2.05 4.49
CA LEU A 100 -25.24 -0.92 5.19
C LEU A 100 -25.20 -1.08 6.70
N ASP A 101 -25.35 -2.31 7.21
CA ASP A 101 -25.23 -2.57 8.66
C ASP A 101 -23.79 -2.32 9.12
N ILE A 102 -22.78 -2.68 8.32
CA ILE A 102 -21.39 -2.40 8.66
C ILE A 102 -21.13 -0.88 8.65
N VAL A 103 -21.59 -0.18 7.62
CA VAL A 103 -21.46 1.29 7.54
C VAL A 103 -22.13 1.97 8.74
N LYS A 104 -23.32 1.52 9.14
CA LYS A 104 -24.07 2.07 10.26
C LYS A 104 -23.37 1.86 11.60
N ASN A 105 -22.75 0.69 11.81
CA ASN A 105 -22.16 0.31 13.09
C ASN A 105 -20.68 0.70 13.21
N TYR A 106 -19.94 0.74 12.12
CA TYR A 106 -18.48 0.93 12.11
C TYR A 106 -18.00 2.10 11.24
N GLY A 107 -18.86 2.64 10.38
CA GLY A 107 -18.54 3.70 9.43
C GLY A 107 -18.07 3.18 8.07
N ALA A 108 -18.25 4.02 7.05
CA ALA A 108 -17.91 3.68 5.65
C ALA A 108 -16.40 3.50 5.46
N ASP A 109 -15.57 4.32 6.09
CA ASP A 109 -14.12 4.22 5.99
C ASP A 109 -13.57 2.92 6.59
N THR A 110 -14.19 2.44 7.67
CA THR A 110 -13.84 1.14 8.26
C THR A 110 -14.13 0.00 7.29
N LEU A 111 -15.29 0.00 6.66
CA LEU A 111 -15.65 -1.00 5.65
C LEU A 111 -14.67 -0.98 4.48
N ARG A 112 -14.42 0.20 3.90
CA ARG A 112 -13.49 0.38 2.77
C ARG A 112 -12.08 -0.12 3.11
N LEU A 113 -11.56 0.32 4.27
CA LEU A 113 -10.23 -0.09 4.73
C LEU A 113 -10.16 -1.60 4.95
N TYR A 114 -11.19 -2.19 5.57
CA TYR A 114 -11.22 -3.63 5.83
C TYR A 114 -11.25 -4.46 4.54
N GLU A 115 -12.10 -4.12 3.58
CA GLU A 115 -12.18 -4.82 2.29
C GLU A 115 -10.85 -4.81 1.53
N MET A 116 -10.15 -3.69 1.56
CA MET A 116 -8.82 -3.57 0.93
C MET A 116 -7.72 -4.27 1.74
N PHE A 117 -7.87 -4.37 3.06
CA PHE A 117 -6.85 -4.93 3.95
C PHE A 117 -6.91 -6.46 4.10
N MET A 118 -8.06 -7.08 3.94
CA MET A 118 -8.28 -8.49 4.30
C MET A 118 -7.48 -9.51 3.48
N GLY A 119 -6.75 -9.09 2.46
CA GLY A 119 -5.83 -9.92 1.67
C GLY A 119 -5.63 -9.44 0.23
N PRO A 120 -4.89 -10.17 -0.60
CA PRO A 120 -4.67 -9.82 -2.01
C PRO A 120 -6.00 -9.66 -2.74
N LEU A 121 -6.09 -8.67 -3.66
CA LEU A 121 -7.32 -8.33 -4.37
C LEU A 121 -7.94 -9.53 -5.09
N GLU A 122 -7.13 -10.37 -5.72
CA GLU A 122 -7.55 -11.51 -6.55
C GLU A 122 -8.00 -12.73 -5.72
N ALA A 123 -7.67 -12.78 -4.43
CA ALA A 123 -7.99 -13.93 -3.59
C ALA A 123 -9.40 -13.86 -3.02
N SER A 124 -10.15 -14.96 -3.10
CA SER A 124 -11.41 -15.09 -2.36
C SER A 124 -11.16 -15.20 -0.85
N LYS A 125 -11.97 -14.54 -0.05
CA LYS A 125 -11.71 -14.36 1.40
C LYS A 125 -12.99 -14.54 2.21
N PRO A 126 -12.94 -15.28 3.34
CA PRO A 126 -14.07 -15.34 4.25
C PRO A 126 -14.18 -14.02 5.05
N TRP A 127 -15.41 -13.57 5.25
CA TRP A 127 -15.70 -12.44 6.13
C TRP A 127 -15.35 -12.74 7.59
N ASN A 128 -14.76 -11.75 8.26
CA ASN A 128 -14.41 -11.86 9.68
C ASN A 128 -14.67 -10.52 10.40
N ASN A 129 -15.63 -10.51 11.32
CA ASN A 129 -15.98 -9.31 12.10
C ASN A 129 -14.82 -8.77 12.95
N ASN A 130 -13.97 -9.65 13.50
CA ASN A 130 -12.79 -9.21 14.25
C ASN A 130 -11.82 -8.38 13.38
N GLY A 131 -11.77 -8.66 12.08
CA GLY A 131 -10.98 -7.87 11.13
C GLY A 131 -11.57 -6.48 10.91
N VAL A 132 -12.90 -6.34 10.88
CA VAL A 132 -13.61 -5.05 10.81
C VAL A 132 -13.28 -4.20 12.03
N GLU A 133 -13.38 -4.78 13.24
CA GLU A 133 -13.01 -4.09 14.48
C GLU A 133 -11.53 -3.69 14.52
N GLY A 134 -10.65 -4.53 13.96
CA GLY A 134 -9.23 -4.22 13.81
C GLY A 134 -8.99 -3.02 12.91
N ALA A 135 -9.72 -2.92 11.79
CA ALA A 135 -9.68 -1.78 10.89
C ALA A 135 -10.18 -0.50 11.59
N GLN A 136 -11.29 -0.56 12.30
CA GLN A 136 -11.80 0.56 13.08
C GLN A 136 -10.79 1.05 14.12
N LYS A 137 -10.23 0.14 14.92
CA LYS A 137 -9.20 0.48 15.92
C LYS A 137 -7.97 1.15 15.32
N PHE A 138 -7.59 0.77 14.11
CA PHE A 138 -6.50 1.44 13.40
C PHE A 138 -6.88 2.88 13.03
N LEU A 139 -8.06 3.11 12.46
CA LEU A 139 -8.54 4.45 12.13
C LEU A 139 -8.66 5.33 13.38
N ASP A 140 -9.22 4.81 14.48
CA ASP A 140 -9.32 5.52 15.77
C ASP A 140 -7.92 5.93 16.29
N ARG A 141 -6.93 5.06 16.15
CA ARG A 141 -5.55 5.37 16.53
C ARG A 141 -4.96 6.48 15.67
N VAL A 142 -5.20 6.43 14.36
CA VAL A 142 -4.77 7.52 13.47
C VAL A 142 -5.41 8.83 13.91
N TYR A 143 -6.72 8.87 14.08
CA TYR A 143 -7.44 10.08 14.48
C TYR A 143 -6.89 10.69 15.77
N ARG A 144 -6.67 9.87 16.81
CA ARG A 144 -6.10 10.32 18.09
C ARG A 144 -4.70 10.91 17.96
N LEU A 145 -3.88 10.43 17.03
CA LEU A 145 -2.56 11.03 16.80
C LEU A 145 -2.66 12.46 16.26
N TYR A 146 -3.64 12.73 15.39
CA TYR A 146 -3.86 14.08 14.86
C TYR A 146 -4.47 15.04 15.88
N GLU A 147 -5.07 14.54 16.93
CA GLU A 147 -5.57 15.33 18.08
C GLU A 147 -4.56 15.42 19.23
N SER A 148 -3.41 14.77 19.12
CA SER A 148 -2.42 14.74 20.20
C SER A 148 -1.43 15.90 20.14
N ASP A 149 -0.85 16.24 21.30
CA ASP A 149 0.23 17.23 21.42
C ASP A 149 1.53 16.79 20.72
N LYS A 150 1.60 15.56 20.21
CA LYS A 150 2.75 15.07 19.43
C LYS A 150 2.85 15.70 18.06
N LEU A 151 1.73 16.13 17.49
CA LEU A 151 1.64 16.75 16.18
C LEU A 151 2.16 18.18 16.23
N VAL A 152 3.39 18.40 15.79
CA VAL A 152 4.08 19.69 15.88
C VAL A 152 4.92 19.95 14.62
N ASP A 153 5.18 21.21 14.36
CA ASP A 153 6.06 21.65 13.27
C ASP A 153 7.53 21.56 13.70
N LYS A 154 7.99 20.32 13.88
CA LYS A 154 9.37 19.97 14.23
C LYS A 154 9.82 18.71 13.48
N GLU A 155 11.08 18.66 13.09
CA GLU A 155 11.66 17.45 12.51
C GLU A 155 11.84 16.33 13.55
N ASN A 156 11.70 15.09 13.07
CA ASN A 156 12.06 13.89 13.82
C ASN A 156 12.81 12.92 12.89
N LYS A 157 14.12 12.87 13.03
CA LYS A 157 14.99 12.03 12.21
C LYS A 157 14.72 10.53 12.37
N ASN A 158 14.23 10.09 13.54
CA ASN A 158 13.88 8.69 13.77
C ASN A 158 12.72 8.23 12.87
N LEU A 159 11.84 9.15 12.46
CA LEU A 159 10.72 8.87 11.58
C LEU A 159 11.04 9.09 10.10
N GLU A 160 12.12 9.78 9.76
CA GLU A 160 12.42 10.17 8.38
C GLU A 160 12.48 8.97 7.43
N LYS A 161 13.29 7.99 7.76
CA LYS A 161 13.45 6.79 6.94
C LYS A 161 12.13 6.02 6.77
N ILE A 162 11.45 5.73 7.88
CA ILE A 162 10.19 4.95 7.83
C ILE A 162 9.08 5.72 7.10
N TYR A 163 9.06 7.05 7.17
CA TYR A 163 8.14 7.87 6.39
C TYR A 163 8.38 7.70 4.88
N HIS A 164 9.62 7.91 4.40
CA HIS A 164 9.95 7.77 2.99
C HIS A 164 9.76 6.33 2.48
N GLN A 165 10.07 5.33 3.30
CA GLN A 165 9.76 3.93 3.01
C GLN A 165 8.25 3.71 2.84
N THR A 166 7.44 4.35 3.69
CA THR A 166 5.98 4.23 3.64
C THR A 166 5.43 4.89 2.39
N VAL A 167 5.87 6.10 2.06
CA VAL A 167 5.45 6.77 0.82
C VAL A 167 5.78 5.90 -0.40
N LYS A 168 7.03 5.43 -0.50
CA LYS A 168 7.46 4.57 -1.62
C LYS A 168 6.65 3.29 -1.71
N LYS A 169 6.53 2.56 -0.60
CA LYS A 169 5.84 1.26 -0.56
C LYS A 169 4.36 1.41 -0.91
N VAL A 170 3.66 2.38 -0.31
CA VAL A 170 2.24 2.62 -0.57
C VAL A 170 2.01 3.03 -2.02
N THR A 171 2.86 3.87 -2.60
CA THR A 171 2.77 4.26 -4.01
C THR A 171 2.85 3.04 -4.93
N LEU A 172 3.91 2.24 -4.80
CA LEU A 172 4.12 1.06 -5.63
C LEU A 172 3.03 0.00 -5.44
N ASP A 173 2.56 -0.17 -4.22
CA ASP A 173 1.49 -1.12 -3.91
C ASP A 173 0.14 -0.68 -4.48
N PHE A 174 -0.19 0.61 -4.45
CA PHE A 174 -1.42 1.11 -5.07
C PHE A 174 -1.37 1.00 -6.60
N GLU A 175 -0.24 1.31 -7.23
CA GLU A 175 -0.03 1.11 -8.66
C GLU A 175 -0.19 -0.35 -9.08
N SER A 176 0.20 -1.27 -8.20
CA SER A 176 0.15 -2.73 -8.42
C SER A 176 -1.14 -3.37 -7.89
N LEU A 177 -2.08 -2.60 -7.33
CA LEU A 177 -3.32 -3.06 -6.67
C LEU A 177 -3.07 -3.98 -5.44
N ASN A 178 -1.92 -3.86 -4.80
CA ASN A 178 -1.55 -4.57 -3.57
C ASN A 178 -2.01 -3.81 -2.32
N PHE A 179 -3.30 -3.48 -2.24
CA PHE A 179 -3.86 -2.61 -1.20
C PHE A 179 -3.60 -3.11 0.23
N ASN A 180 -3.65 -4.42 0.45
CA ASN A 180 -3.44 -5.03 1.75
C ASN A 180 -2.01 -4.79 2.29
N THR A 181 -0.99 -4.83 1.44
CA THR A 181 0.39 -4.56 1.85
C THR A 181 0.65 -3.06 2.01
N ALA A 182 -0.02 -2.20 1.22
CA ALA A 182 -0.01 -0.75 1.41
C ALA A 182 -0.57 -0.38 2.80
N ILE A 183 -1.74 -0.93 3.17
CA ILE A 183 -2.37 -0.67 4.47
C ILE A 183 -1.49 -1.21 5.60
N SER A 184 -0.90 -2.41 5.45
CA SER A 184 0.05 -2.94 6.42
C SER A 184 1.23 -1.99 6.65
N GLN A 185 1.77 -1.39 5.59
CA GLN A 185 2.86 -0.42 5.70
C GLN A 185 2.42 0.86 6.42
N MET A 186 1.20 1.34 6.15
CA MET A 186 0.63 2.48 6.88
C MET A 186 0.50 2.18 8.38
N MET A 187 0.09 0.96 8.75
CA MET A 187 0.03 0.51 10.15
C MET A 187 1.43 0.48 10.80
N ILE A 188 2.45 0.03 10.07
CA ILE A 188 3.85 0.03 10.54
C ILE A 188 4.31 1.46 10.83
N PHE A 189 4.03 2.42 9.93
CA PHE A 189 4.37 3.82 10.13
C PHE A 189 3.69 4.40 11.37
N ILE A 190 2.39 4.21 11.54
CA ILE A 190 1.65 4.68 12.72
C ILE A 190 2.20 4.06 14.01
N ASN A 191 2.58 2.78 13.98
CA ASN A 191 3.22 2.15 15.13
C ASN A 191 4.60 2.76 15.46
N ALA A 192 5.35 3.22 14.48
CA ALA A 192 6.59 3.95 14.69
C ALA A 192 6.32 5.33 15.30
N VAL A 193 5.35 6.08 14.77
CA VAL A 193 4.95 7.40 15.31
C VAL A 193 4.52 7.30 16.78
N TYR A 194 3.81 6.26 17.17
CA TYR A 194 3.39 6.08 18.57
C TYR A 194 4.55 5.92 19.56
N LYS A 195 5.72 5.47 19.10
CA LYS A 195 6.92 5.30 19.94
C LYS A 195 7.71 6.60 20.12
N GLU A 196 7.43 7.61 19.32
CA GLU A 196 8.10 8.89 19.32
C GLU A 196 7.29 9.94 20.07
N ASP A 197 7.97 10.97 20.58
CA ASP A 197 7.31 12.10 21.27
C ASP A 197 6.89 13.21 20.29
N VAL A 198 7.43 13.18 19.06
CA VAL A 198 7.18 14.18 18.02
C VAL A 198 6.69 13.50 16.77
N PHE A 199 5.51 13.92 16.29
CA PHE A 199 4.97 13.59 14.97
C PHE A 199 5.08 14.82 14.07
N PRO A 200 6.02 14.86 13.12
CA PRO A 200 6.22 16.01 12.24
C PRO A 200 4.99 16.34 11.41
N LEU A 201 4.58 17.62 11.41
CA LEU A 201 3.44 18.11 10.66
C LEU A 201 3.53 17.78 9.16
N GLU A 202 4.72 17.85 8.57
CA GLU A 202 4.97 17.47 7.17
C GLU A 202 4.62 15.99 6.92
N TYR A 203 5.06 15.08 7.82
CA TYR A 203 4.77 13.65 7.68
C TYR A 203 3.30 13.35 7.93
N ALA A 204 2.65 14.08 8.81
CA ALA A 204 1.20 13.97 9.01
C ALA A 204 0.43 14.37 7.75
N LYS A 205 0.78 15.50 7.12
CA LYS A 205 0.18 15.94 5.84
C LYS A 205 0.41 14.92 4.72
N GLY A 206 1.59 14.34 4.65
CA GLY A 206 1.89 13.28 3.68
C GLY A 206 1.10 12.01 3.95
N PHE A 207 1.05 11.57 5.21
CA PHE A 207 0.37 10.34 5.60
C PHE A 207 -1.15 10.39 5.36
N VAL A 208 -1.81 11.51 5.67
CA VAL A 208 -3.26 11.64 5.44
C VAL A 208 -3.60 11.55 3.95
N LYS A 209 -2.72 12.03 3.06
CA LYS A 209 -2.85 11.86 1.61
C LYS A 209 -2.72 10.40 1.17
N LEU A 210 -1.80 9.63 1.78
CA LEU A 210 -1.65 8.20 1.51
C LEU A 210 -2.89 7.40 1.94
N LEU A 211 -3.51 7.79 3.05
CA LEU A 211 -4.67 7.10 3.62
C LEU A 211 -5.99 7.45 2.91
N ASN A 212 -6.06 8.63 2.26
CA ASN A 212 -7.28 9.15 1.65
C ASN A 212 -8.00 8.17 0.70
N PRO A 213 -7.34 7.44 -0.20
CA PRO A 213 -8.04 6.52 -1.10
C PRO A 213 -8.83 5.42 -0.38
N VAL A 214 -8.45 5.04 0.82
CA VAL A 214 -9.11 3.95 1.59
C VAL A 214 -9.98 4.45 2.74
N ALA A 215 -9.76 5.68 3.21
CA ALA A 215 -10.53 6.30 4.30
C ALA A 215 -10.85 7.79 4.00
N PRO A 216 -11.62 8.07 2.93
CA PRO A 216 -11.78 9.45 2.43
C PRO A 216 -12.48 10.39 3.42
N HIS A 217 -13.49 9.93 4.18
CA HIS A 217 -14.24 10.81 5.09
C HIS A 217 -13.37 11.30 6.25
N MET A 218 -12.68 10.38 6.92
CA MET A 218 -11.80 10.73 8.02
C MET A 218 -10.63 11.61 7.56
N THR A 219 -10.07 11.33 6.41
CA THR A 219 -8.91 12.09 5.91
C THR A 219 -9.28 13.49 5.42
N GLU A 220 -10.47 13.71 4.90
CA GLU A 220 -10.99 15.06 4.63
C GLU A 220 -11.14 15.87 5.93
N GLU A 221 -11.70 15.29 6.97
CA GLU A 221 -11.83 15.94 8.28
C GLU A 221 -10.44 16.26 8.89
N LEU A 222 -9.51 15.30 8.83
CA LEU A 222 -8.14 15.53 9.32
C LEU A 222 -7.42 16.60 8.51
N TRP A 223 -7.67 16.67 7.20
CA TRP A 223 -7.09 17.68 6.31
C TRP A 223 -7.59 19.08 6.65
N GLU A 224 -8.87 19.23 6.94
CA GLU A 224 -9.46 20.48 7.44
C GLU A 224 -8.85 20.88 8.79
N LYS A 225 -8.72 19.93 9.74
CA LYS A 225 -8.06 20.16 11.05
C LYS A 225 -6.60 20.60 10.90
N LEU A 226 -5.91 20.18 9.86
CA LEU A 226 -4.55 20.64 9.53
C LEU A 226 -4.50 22.05 8.93
N GLY A 227 -5.64 22.75 8.86
CA GLY A 227 -5.76 24.13 8.41
C GLY A 227 -5.98 24.32 6.91
N HIS A 228 -6.38 23.29 6.19
CA HIS A 228 -6.66 23.36 4.76
C HIS A 228 -8.17 23.56 4.49
N ASN A 229 -8.50 24.43 3.53
CA ASN A 229 -9.89 24.77 3.16
C ASN A 229 -10.32 24.13 1.83
N THR A 230 -9.47 23.32 1.23
CA THR A 230 -9.72 22.62 -0.05
C THR A 230 -9.78 21.11 0.20
N THR A 231 -10.47 20.38 -0.67
CA THR A 231 -10.50 18.91 -0.57
C THR A 231 -9.11 18.30 -0.77
N ILE A 232 -8.78 17.29 0.02
CA ILE A 232 -7.54 16.53 -0.11
C ILE A 232 -7.50 15.70 -1.40
N ALA A 233 -8.66 15.42 -2.00
CA ALA A 233 -8.78 14.55 -3.18
C ALA A 233 -8.00 15.05 -4.41
N TYR A 234 -7.74 16.37 -4.51
CA TYR A 234 -6.98 16.97 -5.60
C TYR A 234 -5.56 17.37 -5.23
N GLU A 235 -5.14 17.05 -4.01
CA GLU A 235 -3.79 17.34 -3.57
C GLU A 235 -2.75 16.43 -4.24
N ALA A 236 -1.58 16.99 -4.49
CA ALA A 236 -0.48 16.20 -5.05
C ALA A 236 -0.09 15.03 -4.14
N TRP A 237 0.11 13.86 -4.75
CA TRP A 237 0.57 12.67 -4.04
C TRP A 237 1.94 12.91 -3.39
N PRO A 238 2.20 12.42 -2.16
CA PRO A 238 3.48 12.63 -1.49
C PRO A 238 4.64 12.02 -2.27
N CYS A 239 5.77 12.72 -2.29
CA CYS A 239 6.99 12.23 -2.88
C CYS A 239 7.91 11.60 -1.81
N TYR A 240 8.71 10.62 -2.22
CA TYR A 240 9.76 10.05 -1.38
C TYR A 240 11.14 10.42 -1.92
N ASP A 241 12.13 10.41 -1.04
CA ASP A 241 13.53 10.61 -1.37
C ASP A 241 14.30 9.29 -1.20
N ASP A 242 14.86 8.75 -2.28
CA ASP A 242 15.64 7.52 -2.26
C ASP A 242 16.93 7.64 -1.44
N ALA A 243 17.47 8.84 -1.28
CA ALA A 243 18.63 9.07 -0.42
C ALA A 243 18.32 8.78 1.05
N LYS A 244 17.09 9.10 1.48
CA LYS A 244 16.58 8.90 2.85
C LYS A 244 16.15 7.47 3.16
N LEU A 245 16.18 6.56 2.17
CA LEU A 245 15.86 5.14 2.35
C LEU A 245 17.07 4.32 2.79
N LYS A 246 18.28 4.85 2.65
CA LYS A 246 19.51 4.15 3.00
C LYS A 246 19.62 4.02 4.51
N ASP A 247 20.15 2.88 4.96
CA ASP A 247 20.55 2.75 6.34
C ASP A 247 21.81 3.57 6.56
N ASP A 248 21.76 4.53 7.49
CA ASP A 248 22.95 5.25 7.94
C ASP A 248 23.89 4.30 8.68
N THR A 249 23.36 3.19 9.23
CA THR A 249 24.14 2.18 9.92
C THR A 249 23.92 0.78 9.35
N VAL A 250 24.96 -0.04 9.36
CA VAL A 250 24.92 -1.46 9.02
C VAL A 250 25.50 -2.28 10.16
N THR A 251 24.84 -3.42 10.46
CA THR A 251 25.35 -4.37 11.45
C THR A 251 26.39 -5.28 10.81
N ILE A 252 27.64 -5.18 11.25
CA ILE A 252 28.74 -6.02 10.83
C ILE A 252 28.90 -7.17 11.82
N VAL A 253 28.94 -8.39 11.29
CA VAL A 253 29.26 -9.57 12.08
C VAL A 253 30.77 -9.71 12.19
N VAL A 254 31.30 -9.84 13.43
CA VAL A 254 32.73 -10.03 13.66
C VAL A 254 32.99 -11.48 14.08
N GLN A 255 33.91 -12.11 13.37
CA GLN A 255 34.32 -13.50 13.60
C GLN A 255 35.80 -13.57 13.97
N VAL A 256 36.18 -14.59 14.77
CA VAL A 256 37.55 -15.01 14.98
C VAL A 256 37.65 -16.47 14.60
N ASN A 257 38.54 -16.81 13.66
CA ASN A 257 38.66 -18.14 13.07
C ASN A 257 37.32 -18.75 12.60
N GLY A 258 36.47 -17.92 11.92
CA GLY A 258 35.18 -18.34 11.39
C GLY A 258 34.05 -18.45 12.42
N LYS A 259 34.30 -18.27 13.72
CA LYS A 259 33.26 -18.29 14.77
C LYS A 259 32.84 -16.86 15.13
N VAL A 260 31.53 -16.60 15.17
CA VAL A 260 31.00 -15.28 15.55
C VAL A 260 31.41 -14.97 17.00
N ARG A 261 32.01 -13.80 17.20
CA ARG A 261 32.47 -13.27 18.49
C ARG A 261 31.88 -11.93 18.86
N GLY A 262 31.25 -11.25 17.90
CA GLY A 262 30.57 -9.99 18.16
C GLY A 262 29.78 -9.49 16.95
N LYS A 263 29.05 -8.41 17.18
CA LYS A 263 28.40 -7.61 16.16
C LYS A 263 28.66 -6.15 16.49
N MET A 264 28.76 -5.31 15.49
CA MET A 264 28.89 -3.87 15.66
C MET A 264 28.02 -3.14 14.65
N ASP A 265 27.33 -2.12 15.10
CA ASP A 265 26.60 -1.20 14.23
C ASP A 265 27.55 -0.05 13.87
N VAL A 266 27.73 0.16 12.58
CA VAL A 266 28.66 1.15 12.04
C VAL A 266 28.00 1.91 10.91
N ASP A 267 28.47 3.13 10.67
CA ASP A 267 28.03 3.93 9.54
C ASP A 267 28.15 3.14 8.23
N SER A 268 27.14 3.24 7.36
CA SER A 268 27.10 2.52 6.09
C SER A 268 28.20 2.98 5.11
N SER A 269 28.79 4.15 5.35
CA SER A 269 29.93 4.72 4.59
C SER A 269 31.29 4.38 5.18
N ILE A 270 31.34 3.59 6.27
CA ILE A 270 32.58 3.23 6.96
C ILE A 270 33.61 2.64 6.00
N SER A 271 34.86 3.09 6.09
CA SER A 271 35.98 2.53 5.34
C SER A 271 36.29 1.10 5.79
N LYS A 272 36.99 0.35 4.94
CA LYS A 272 37.44 -1.00 5.29
C LYS A 272 38.37 -0.98 6.49
N GLU A 273 39.27 -0.03 6.51
CA GLU A 273 40.29 0.17 7.55
C GLU A 273 39.64 0.49 8.90
N ASP A 274 38.65 1.39 8.93
CA ASP A 274 37.93 1.76 10.15
C ASP A 274 37.04 0.58 10.62
N MET A 275 36.46 -0.20 9.71
CA MET A 275 35.69 -1.36 10.04
C MET A 275 36.57 -2.45 10.70
N GLU A 276 37.75 -2.69 10.19
CA GLU A 276 38.72 -3.59 10.78
C GLU A 276 39.20 -3.09 12.17
N SER A 277 39.53 -1.82 12.28
CA SER A 277 39.94 -1.20 13.55
C SER A 277 38.86 -1.31 14.63
N LYS A 278 37.60 -0.99 14.28
CA LYS A 278 36.45 -1.13 15.20
C LYS A 278 36.20 -2.58 15.60
N ALA A 279 36.40 -3.55 14.71
CA ALA A 279 36.20 -4.95 15.04
C ALA A 279 37.12 -5.41 16.20
N PHE A 280 38.32 -4.90 16.28
CA PHE A 280 39.26 -5.20 17.39
C PHE A 280 38.90 -4.50 18.71
N THR A 281 37.97 -3.53 18.71
CA THR A 281 37.58 -2.87 19.97
C THR A 281 36.49 -3.66 20.75
N ILE A 282 35.88 -4.66 20.14
CA ILE A 282 34.86 -5.48 20.78
C ILE A 282 35.49 -6.38 21.83
N ASP A 283 35.00 -6.34 23.07
CA ASP A 283 35.64 -7.02 24.19
C ASP A 283 35.79 -8.53 23.99
N ASN A 284 34.78 -9.20 23.51
CA ASN A 284 34.86 -10.61 23.12
C ASN A 284 35.92 -10.88 22.05
N VAL A 285 36.07 -10.00 21.08
CA VAL A 285 37.10 -10.13 20.04
C VAL A 285 38.50 -9.93 20.63
N LYS A 286 38.67 -8.94 21.49
CA LYS A 286 39.94 -8.70 22.22
C LYS A 286 40.37 -9.95 23.00
N GLU A 287 39.45 -10.58 23.73
CA GLU A 287 39.71 -11.78 24.50
C GLU A 287 40.22 -12.93 23.63
N PHE A 288 39.64 -13.13 22.46
CA PHE A 288 40.00 -14.21 21.52
C PHE A 288 41.24 -13.87 20.66
N THR A 289 41.66 -12.63 20.60
CA THR A 289 42.87 -12.17 19.86
C THR A 289 44.05 -11.89 20.78
N LYS A 290 43.83 -11.75 22.11
CA LYS A 290 44.84 -11.56 23.10
C LYS A 290 45.85 -12.72 23.11
N ASP A 291 47.12 -12.42 23.12
CA ASP A 291 48.22 -13.38 23.13
C ASP A 291 48.28 -14.29 21.90
N ARG A 292 47.66 -13.92 20.79
CA ARG A 292 47.65 -14.63 19.51
C ARG A 292 48.19 -13.72 18.38
N GLU A 293 48.87 -14.34 17.44
CA GLU A 293 49.34 -13.66 16.24
C GLU A 293 48.21 -13.54 15.22
N VAL A 294 47.89 -12.32 14.78
CA VAL A 294 46.91 -12.09 13.70
C VAL A 294 47.56 -12.41 12.36
N VAL A 295 47.16 -13.51 11.76
CA VAL A 295 47.67 -13.97 10.47
C VAL A 295 47.06 -13.20 9.29
N LYS A 296 45.71 -12.94 9.36
CA LYS A 296 44.97 -12.28 8.28
C LYS A 296 43.68 -11.72 8.80
N VAL A 297 43.24 -10.58 8.24
CA VAL A 297 41.86 -10.05 8.39
C VAL A 297 41.17 -10.15 7.05
N ILE A 298 40.00 -10.79 7.02
CA ILE A 298 39.16 -10.94 5.83
C ILE A 298 37.91 -10.10 6.04
N THR A 299 37.79 -9.05 5.25
CA THR A 299 36.69 -8.10 5.34
C THR A 299 35.78 -8.20 4.13
N VAL A 300 34.50 -8.49 4.37
CA VAL A 300 33.45 -8.37 3.38
C VAL A 300 32.71 -7.08 3.64
N PRO A 301 32.78 -6.09 2.73
CA PRO A 301 32.17 -4.78 2.93
C PRO A 301 30.71 -4.89 3.35
N LYS A 302 30.31 -4.13 4.38
CA LYS A 302 28.96 -4.03 4.92
C LYS A 302 28.34 -5.35 5.44
N LYS A 303 29.15 -6.41 5.66
CA LYS A 303 28.64 -7.71 6.11
C LYS A 303 29.44 -8.33 7.26
N LEU A 304 30.76 -8.45 7.09
CA LEU A 304 31.53 -9.35 7.92
C LEU A 304 33.01 -8.88 8.03
N VAL A 305 33.57 -9.01 9.22
CA VAL A 305 35.01 -9.01 9.47
C VAL A 305 35.37 -10.35 10.12
N ASN A 306 36.26 -11.13 9.49
CA ASN A 306 36.79 -12.36 10.05
C ASN A 306 38.31 -12.21 10.32
N ILE A 307 38.68 -12.30 11.58
CA ILE A 307 40.07 -12.20 12.08
C ILE A 307 40.59 -13.61 12.21
N VAL A 308 41.64 -13.92 11.47
CA VAL A 308 42.29 -15.22 11.55
C VAL A 308 43.50 -15.09 12.44
N VAL A 309 43.53 -15.83 13.54
CA VAL A 309 44.60 -15.88 14.51
C VAL A 309 45.19 -17.27 14.63
N LYS A 310 46.51 -17.32 14.97
CA LYS A 310 47.26 -18.56 15.19
C LYS A 310 47.61 -18.72 16.67
#